data_84e8ef4ec85e17ce897714993df29768
#
_entry.id   84e8ef4ec85e17ce897714993df29768
#
_cell.length_a   1.000
_cell.length_b   1.000
_cell.length_c   1.000
_cell.angle_alpha   90.00
_cell.angle_beta   90.00
_cell.angle_gamma   90.00
#
_symmetry.space_group_name_H-M   'P 1'
#
loop_
_entity.id
_entity.type
_entity.pdbx_description
1 polymer ?
#
loop_
_entity_poly.entity_id
_entity_poly.type
_entity_poly.pdbx_seq_one_letter_code
_entity_poly.pdbx_strand_id
1 'polypeptide(L)'
;MRLRALLISMTLCGSAAAQDYQPAFDPSRLKGPTTGPVNEIMVLGSPHLAHLPKTFQASSLAPLNERLAAWKPQAIAVEDRSGPQCDFMRRYAARYQEAVDTYCRDTAPARAATGLDVPQATAEAEKLLAAWPAAPSAAQRRHLAAVFMAGGEEASAVVQWLRLPAAERRAGDGLDDALVARLQKLAIHPNESVAIAAQLAARLGHKRVYAMDDQTAGRPYADRKAAGEAIMKAWDNPANAKRKKEDEILDRGVDTPEGLLAMYRVYNSPAHVAATFEIDFGAAMNEPSPQRFGRGYVGYWETRNLRMAANIRDVVGVMPGTRLLVIVGASHKGYLEAYLHQMHDVRVVDTAAVLR
;
A
#
# COMPACT_ATOMS: atom_id res chain seq x y z
N MET A 1 53.46 -61.76 32.95
CA MET A 1 52.50 -61.21 31.97
C MET A 1 51.64 -60.18 32.68
N ARG A 2 51.84 -58.88 32.44
CA ARG A 2 51.00 -57.82 33.00
C ARG A 2 50.18 -57.22 31.85
N LEU A 3 48.86 -57.44 31.88
CA LEU A 3 47.89 -56.80 30.96
C LEU A 3 47.75 -55.35 31.38
N ARG A 4 48.03 -54.43 30.44
CA ARG A 4 47.65 -53.00 30.57
C ARG A 4 46.30 -52.80 29.89
N ALA A 5 45.29 -52.44 30.68
CA ALA A 5 44.01 -52.02 30.17
C ALA A 5 44.12 -50.57 29.65
N LEU A 6 43.79 -50.37 28.40
CA LEU A 6 43.72 -49.02 27.76
C LEU A 6 42.29 -48.50 27.97
N LEU A 7 42.12 -47.48 28.79
CA LEU A 7 40.86 -46.70 28.90
C LEU A 7 40.80 -45.71 27.76
N ILE A 8 39.84 -45.94 26.84
CA ILE A 8 39.49 -44.96 25.81
C ILE A 8 38.42 -44.02 26.42
N SER A 9 38.83 -42.79 26.74
CA SER A 9 37.91 -41.72 27.11
C SER A 9 37.20 -41.19 25.83
N MET A 10 35.93 -41.51 25.64
CA MET A 10 35.09 -40.88 24.67
C MET A 10 34.66 -39.50 25.17
N THR A 11 35.28 -38.45 24.65
CA THR A 11 34.81 -37.07 24.83
C THR A 11 33.55 -36.87 24.03
N LEU A 12 32.39 -36.86 24.67
CA LEU A 12 31.14 -36.35 24.04
C LEU A 12 31.28 -34.86 23.79
N CYS A 13 31.58 -34.45 22.55
CA CYS A 13 31.34 -33.10 22.09
C CYS A 13 29.83 -32.90 22.02
N GLY A 14 29.22 -32.45 23.08
CA GLY A 14 27.87 -31.91 23.08
C GLY A 14 27.86 -30.66 22.19
N SER A 15 27.19 -30.75 21.05
CA SER A 15 26.85 -29.55 20.25
C SER A 15 25.98 -28.68 21.14
N ALA A 16 26.56 -27.61 21.74
CA ALA A 16 25.75 -26.55 22.33
C ALA A 16 24.93 -25.95 21.16
N ALA A 17 23.65 -26.31 21.07
CA ALA A 17 22.72 -25.57 20.23
C ALA A 17 22.79 -24.12 20.70
N ALA A 18 23.32 -23.25 19.86
CA ALA A 18 23.31 -21.82 20.14
C ALA A 18 21.86 -21.43 20.37
N GLN A 19 21.53 -21.02 21.57
CA GLN A 19 20.19 -20.49 21.86
C GLN A 19 20.01 -19.26 20.99
N ASP A 20 18.95 -19.21 20.18
CA ASP A 20 18.64 -18.05 19.36
C ASP A 20 18.53 -16.82 20.27
N TYR A 21 19.33 -15.80 19.97
CA TYR A 21 19.29 -14.55 20.71
C TYR A 21 17.91 -13.90 20.57
N GLN A 22 17.24 -13.67 21.69
CA GLN A 22 15.98 -12.93 21.75
C GLN A 22 16.26 -11.50 22.21
N PRO A 23 15.99 -10.47 21.37
CA PRO A 23 16.14 -9.08 21.77
C PRO A 23 15.30 -8.76 23.00
N ALA A 24 15.90 -8.15 24.01
CA ALA A 24 15.18 -7.74 25.23
C ALA A 24 14.31 -6.49 25.01
N PHE A 25 14.61 -5.69 23.98
CA PHE A 25 13.86 -4.49 23.65
C PHE A 25 12.66 -4.83 22.77
N ASP A 26 11.45 -4.57 23.27
CA ASP A 26 10.17 -4.77 22.56
C ASP A 26 9.43 -3.43 22.48
N PRO A 27 9.52 -2.71 21.35
CA PRO A 27 8.85 -1.41 21.18
C PRO A 27 7.33 -1.49 21.33
N SER A 28 6.71 -2.64 21.02
CA SER A 28 5.26 -2.82 21.09
C SER A 28 4.72 -2.70 22.52
N ARG A 29 5.56 -2.93 23.52
CA ARG A 29 5.25 -2.78 24.95
C ARG A 29 5.49 -1.39 25.50
N LEU A 30 6.19 -0.54 24.76
CA LEU A 30 6.60 0.80 25.18
C LEU A 30 5.70 1.85 24.52
N LYS A 31 4.41 1.79 24.83
CA LYS A 31 3.39 2.66 24.22
C LYS A 31 3.26 4.00 24.95
N GLY A 32 3.07 5.04 24.16
CA GLY A 32 2.81 6.42 24.57
C GLY A 32 1.97 7.16 23.54
N PRO A 33 1.75 8.46 23.66
CA PRO A 33 2.12 9.30 24.79
C PRO A 33 1.28 9.01 26.04
N THR A 34 1.76 9.45 27.19
CA THR A 34 0.98 9.41 28.45
C THR A 34 -0.09 10.49 28.49
N THR A 35 0.02 11.49 27.63
CA THR A 35 -0.93 12.60 27.48
C THR A 35 -1.20 12.88 26.01
N GLY A 36 -2.42 13.28 25.69
CA GLY A 36 -2.85 13.57 24.31
C GLY A 36 -3.25 12.32 23.52
N PRO A 37 -3.79 12.51 22.30
CA PRO A 37 -4.24 11.41 21.46
C PRO A 37 -3.08 10.65 20.82
N VAL A 38 -3.22 9.34 20.73
CA VAL A 38 -2.33 8.47 19.92
C VAL A 38 -2.75 8.52 18.45
N ASN A 39 -1.86 8.17 17.55
CA ASN A 39 -2.20 7.92 16.15
C ASN A 39 -3.01 6.62 16.04
N GLU A 40 -4.15 6.67 15.39
CA GLU A 40 -4.96 5.49 15.10
C GLU A 40 -4.80 5.13 13.63
N ILE A 41 -4.29 3.94 13.33
CA ILE A 41 -4.09 3.50 11.96
C ILE A 41 -4.94 2.28 11.69
N MET A 42 -5.84 2.38 10.69
CA MET A 42 -6.62 1.28 10.17
C MET A 42 -6.06 0.85 8.83
N VAL A 43 -5.69 -0.43 8.70
CA VAL A 43 -5.18 -1.01 7.46
C VAL A 43 -6.30 -1.80 6.78
N LEU A 44 -6.84 -1.26 5.70
CA LEU A 44 -7.85 -1.90 4.86
C LEU A 44 -7.14 -2.69 3.76
N GLY A 45 -7.21 -4.01 3.85
CA GLY A 45 -6.80 -4.92 2.79
C GLY A 45 -7.83 -4.97 1.66
N SER A 46 -7.40 -4.80 0.42
CA SER A 46 -8.24 -4.83 -0.77
C SER A 46 -7.90 -6.01 -1.69
N PRO A 47 -8.91 -6.54 -2.42
CA PRO A 47 -8.69 -7.60 -3.43
C PRO A 47 -8.04 -7.10 -4.73
N HIS A 48 -7.66 -5.83 -4.84
CA HIS A 48 -7.33 -5.11 -6.07
C HIS A 48 -8.53 -5.00 -7.02
N LEU A 49 -9.32 -3.95 -6.82
CA LEU A 49 -10.57 -3.71 -7.56
C LEU A 49 -10.44 -3.79 -9.08
N ALA A 50 -9.27 -3.41 -9.62
CA ALA A 50 -8.99 -3.49 -11.04
C ALA A 50 -8.91 -4.94 -11.58
N HIS A 51 -8.76 -5.92 -10.71
CA HIS A 51 -8.69 -7.35 -11.06
C HIS A 51 -10.01 -8.09 -10.84
N LEU A 52 -11.01 -7.43 -10.26
CA LEU A 52 -12.33 -8.01 -10.06
C LEU A 52 -13.02 -8.35 -11.40
N PRO A 53 -13.98 -9.30 -11.40
CA PRO A 53 -14.78 -9.61 -12.56
C PRO A 53 -15.42 -8.38 -13.20
N LYS A 54 -15.67 -8.41 -14.52
CA LYS A 54 -16.28 -7.30 -15.26
C LYS A 54 -17.70 -6.92 -14.78
N THR A 55 -18.33 -7.78 -14.00
CA THR A 55 -19.62 -7.53 -13.34
C THR A 55 -19.51 -6.53 -12.18
N PHE A 56 -18.31 -6.32 -11.63
CA PHE A 56 -18.08 -5.34 -10.57
C PHE A 56 -18.53 -3.94 -10.99
N GLN A 57 -19.29 -3.30 -10.11
CA GLN A 57 -19.73 -1.92 -10.26
C GLN A 57 -19.21 -1.09 -9.09
N ALA A 58 -18.65 0.08 -9.38
CA ALA A 58 -18.14 0.98 -8.33
C ALA A 58 -19.23 1.41 -7.31
N SER A 59 -20.50 1.40 -7.72
CA SER A 59 -21.65 1.64 -6.83
C SER A 59 -21.80 0.59 -5.72
N SER A 60 -21.32 -0.64 -5.94
CA SER A 60 -21.31 -1.70 -4.92
C SER A 60 -20.40 -1.38 -3.73
N LEU A 61 -19.49 -0.40 -3.87
CA LEU A 61 -18.64 0.09 -2.75
C LEU A 61 -19.40 0.96 -1.73
N ALA A 62 -20.66 1.33 -1.98
CA ALA A 62 -21.39 2.28 -1.13
C ALA A 62 -21.40 1.87 0.36
N PRO A 63 -21.76 0.63 0.78
CA PRO A 63 -21.74 0.25 2.18
C PRO A 63 -20.35 0.26 2.81
N LEU A 64 -19.31 -0.09 2.04
CA LEU A 64 -17.92 0.01 2.49
C LEU A 64 -17.55 1.47 2.74
N ASN A 65 -17.78 2.34 1.77
CA ASN A 65 -17.45 3.77 1.87
C ASN A 65 -18.22 4.46 3.00
N GLU A 66 -19.47 4.04 3.30
CA GLU A 66 -20.23 4.55 4.44
C GLU A 66 -19.56 4.19 5.77
N ARG A 67 -19.11 2.93 5.95
CA ARG A 67 -18.45 2.50 7.18
C ARG A 67 -17.10 3.21 7.36
N LEU A 68 -16.34 3.33 6.29
CA LEU A 68 -15.07 4.06 6.32
C LEU A 68 -15.28 5.54 6.64
N ALA A 69 -16.32 6.17 6.07
CA ALA A 69 -16.67 7.56 6.37
C ALA A 69 -17.13 7.74 7.82
N ALA A 70 -17.89 6.78 8.38
CA ALA A 70 -18.33 6.81 9.76
C ALA A 70 -17.17 6.73 10.77
N TRP A 71 -16.07 6.04 10.42
CA TRP A 71 -14.84 6.03 11.21
C TRP A 71 -14.11 7.39 11.19
N LYS A 72 -14.44 8.28 10.24
CA LYS A 72 -13.92 9.66 10.09
C LYS A 72 -12.39 9.71 10.06
N PRO A 73 -11.71 9.07 9.09
CA PRO A 73 -10.28 9.23 8.91
C PRO A 73 -9.96 10.71 8.65
N GLN A 74 -8.84 11.18 9.19
CA GLN A 74 -8.32 12.55 9.01
C GLN A 74 -7.26 12.61 7.90
N ALA A 75 -6.68 11.43 7.58
CA ALA A 75 -5.79 11.24 6.44
C ALA A 75 -6.06 9.87 5.81
N ILE A 76 -5.72 9.73 4.52
CA ILE A 76 -5.86 8.48 3.76
C ILE A 76 -4.56 8.24 3.00
N ALA A 77 -3.95 7.07 3.19
CA ALA A 77 -2.79 6.60 2.44
C ALA A 77 -3.19 5.44 1.52
N VAL A 78 -2.58 5.38 0.34
CA VAL A 78 -2.90 4.41 -0.71
C VAL A 78 -1.64 3.75 -1.26
N GLU A 79 -1.78 2.55 -1.79
CA GLU A 79 -0.71 1.78 -2.45
C GLU A 79 -0.38 2.36 -3.85
N ASP A 80 -0.11 3.66 -3.89
CA ASP A 80 0.40 4.35 -5.06
C ASP A 80 1.86 4.77 -4.83
N ARG A 81 2.61 4.92 -5.93
CA ARG A 81 3.99 5.45 -5.90
C ARG A 81 3.94 6.95 -5.96
N SER A 82 4.73 7.60 -5.11
CA SER A 82 4.85 9.06 -5.16
C SER A 82 5.58 9.54 -6.42
N GLY A 83 5.28 10.74 -6.85
CA GLY A 83 6.01 11.36 -7.95
C GLY A 83 7.52 11.44 -7.72
N PRO A 84 8.00 11.91 -6.54
CA PRO A 84 9.41 11.90 -6.19
C PRO A 84 10.08 10.54 -6.31
N GLN A 85 9.41 9.45 -5.90
CA GLN A 85 9.95 8.09 -6.07
C GLN A 85 10.07 7.72 -7.55
N CYS A 86 9.06 8.02 -8.36
CA CYS A 86 9.10 7.77 -9.80
C CYS A 86 10.18 8.62 -10.50
N ASP A 87 10.37 9.87 -10.10
CA ASP A 87 11.46 10.73 -10.59
C ASP A 87 12.83 10.14 -10.23
N PHE A 88 13.01 9.70 -8.98
CA PHE A 88 14.20 8.99 -8.55
C PHE A 88 14.46 7.73 -9.40
N MET A 89 13.47 6.86 -9.58
CA MET A 89 13.62 5.63 -10.34
C MET A 89 13.98 5.89 -11.82
N ARG A 90 13.43 6.93 -12.44
CA ARG A 90 13.78 7.34 -13.82
C ARG A 90 15.25 7.77 -13.93
N ARG A 91 15.81 8.45 -12.92
CA ARG A 91 17.22 8.84 -12.90
C ARG A 91 18.16 7.65 -12.78
N TYR A 92 17.68 6.52 -12.24
CA TYR A 92 18.44 5.27 -12.10
C TYR A 92 17.84 4.17 -12.99
N ALA A 93 17.56 4.50 -14.26
CA ALA A 93 16.89 3.62 -15.23
C ALA A 93 17.55 2.24 -15.37
N ALA A 94 18.89 2.17 -15.38
CA ALA A 94 19.61 0.90 -15.46
C ALA A 94 19.16 -0.13 -14.41
N ARG A 95 18.63 0.33 -13.28
CA ARG A 95 18.14 -0.52 -12.20
C ARG A 95 16.62 -0.65 -12.16
N TYR A 96 15.91 0.42 -12.50
CA TYR A 96 14.47 0.53 -12.20
C TYR A 96 13.59 0.68 -13.43
N GLN A 97 14.12 0.53 -14.67
CA GLN A 97 13.34 0.77 -15.89
C GLN A 97 12.02 0.01 -15.90
N GLU A 98 12.04 -1.28 -15.55
CA GLU A 98 10.83 -2.08 -15.49
C GLU A 98 9.81 -1.56 -14.47
N ALA A 99 10.27 -1.15 -13.28
CA ALA A 99 9.39 -0.57 -12.26
C ALA A 99 8.81 0.78 -12.73
N VAL A 100 9.61 1.57 -13.47
CA VAL A 100 9.14 2.81 -14.09
C VAL A 100 8.06 2.53 -15.12
N ASP A 101 8.32 1.60 -16.05
CA ASP A 101 7.39 1.27 -17.14
C ASP A 101 6.07 0.67 -16.61
N THR A 102 6.16 -0.09 -15.52
CA THR A 102 4.99 -0.77 -14.93
C THR A 102 4.16 0.13 -14.04
N TYR A 103 4.82 0.96 -13.23
CA TYR A 103 4.16 1.61 -12.10
C TYR A 103 4.14 3.13 -12.15
N CYS A 104 5.04 3.79 -12.89
CA CYS A 104 5.14 5.24 -12.86
C CYS A 104 4.23 5.90 -13.90
N ARG A 105 3.58 6.97 -13.48
CA ARG A 105 2.70 7.75 -14.35
C ARG A 105 3.50 8.67 -15.25
N ASP A 106 3.04 8.86 -16.49
CA ASP A 106 3.60 9.89 -17.37
C ASP A 106 3.14 11.27 -16.90
N THR A 107 4.10 12.11 -16.51
CA THR A 107 3.87 13.49 -16.08
C THR A 107 4.16 14.51 -17.18
N ALA A 108 4.62 14.11 -18.37
CA ALA A 108 4.99 15.01 -19.44
C ALA A 108 3.83 15.93 -19.89
N PRO A 109 2.58 15.46 -20.06
CA PRO A 109 1.47 16.36 -20.40
C PRO A 109 1.22 17.43 -19.35
N ALA A 110 1.24 17.06 -18.07
CA ALA A 110 1.03 18.00 -16.98
C ALA A 110 2.19 18.99 -16.84
N ARG A 111 3.44 18.53 -17.07
CA ARG A 111 4.60 19.43 -17.15
C ARG A 111 4.45 20.42 -18.29
N ALA A 112 3.98 20.02 -19.46
CA ALA A 112 3.75 20.91 -20.59
C ALA A 112 2.70 21.98 -20.27
N ALA A 113 1.62 21.62 -19.57
CA ALA A 113 0.55 22.54 -19.20
C ALA A 113 0.90 23.51 -18.06
N THR A 114 1.73 23.04 -17.10
CA THR A 114 2.05 23.82 -15.88
C THR A 114 3.43 24.49 -15.90
N GLY A 115 4.33 23.99 -16.74
CA GLY A 115 5.76 24.37 -16.72
C GLY A 115 6.56 23.74 -15.57
N LEU A 116 5.93 22.88 -14.73
CA LEU A 116 6.54 22.32 -13.53
C LEU A 116 7.00 20.87 -13.78
N ASP A 117 8.25 20.56 -13.44
CA ASP A 117 8.70 19.17 -13.30
C ASP A 117 8.27 18.59 -11.95
N VAL A 118 8.55 17.29 -11.72
CA VAL A 118 8.11 16.61 -10.50
C VAL A 118 8.65 17.27 -9.22
N PRO A 119 9.95 17.61 -9.09
CA PRO A 119 10.47 18.34 -7.93
C PRO A 119 9.79 19.69 -7.70
N GLN A 120 9.63 20.49 -8.75
CA GLN A 120 8.99 21.81 -8.68
C GLN A 120 7.51 21.69 -8.31
N ALA A 121 6.79 20.75 -8.93
CA ALA A 121 5.38 20.52 -8.63
C ALA A 121 5.18 20.02 -7.20
N THR A 122 6.06 19.15 -6.68
CA THR A 122 6.02 18.70 -5.29
C THR A 122 6.20 19.90 -4.33
N ALA A 123 7.20 20.74 -4.57
CA ALA A 123 7.44 21.92 -3.73
C ALA A 123 6.26 22.92 -3.80
N GLU A 124 5.71 23.16 -4.99
CA GLU A 124 4.55 24.05 -5.15
C GLU A 124 3.29 23.48 -4.48
N ALA A 125 3.06 22.16 -4.57
CA ALA A 125 1.94 21.52 -3.87
C ALA A 125 2.02 21.72 -2.36
N GLU A 126 3.19 21.51 -1.74
CA GLU A 126 3.38 21.71 -0.30
C GLU A 126 3.18 23.18 0.09
N LYS A 127 3.68 24.12 -0.69
CA LYS A 127 3.48 25.57 -0.48
C LYS A 127 1.99 25.94 -0.55
N LEU A 128 1.28 25.47 -1.58
CA LEU A 128 -0.17 25.70 -1.73
C LEU A 128 -0.97 25.11 -0.56
N LEU A 129 -0.63 23.89 -0.14
CA LEU A 129 -1.30 23.20 0.97
C LEU A 129 -1.06 23.89 2.32
N ALA A 130 0.14 24.43 2.56
CA ALA A 130 0.45 25.17 3.78
C ALA A 130 -0.37 26.46 3.87
N ALA A 131 -0.61 27.15 2.75
CA ALA A 131 -1.39 28.37 2.65
C ALA A 131 -2.86 28.13 2.23
N TRP A 132 -3.36 26.88 2.30
CA TRP A 132 -4.66 26.53 1.74
C TRP A 132 -5.81 27.21 2.49
N PRO A 133 -6.66 27.99 1.81
CA PRO A 133 -7.73 28.72 2.47
C PRO A 133 -8.83 27.77 2.97
N ALA A 134 -9.59 28.22 3.98
CA ALA A 134 -10.73 27.46 4.49
C ALA A 134 -11.83 27.29 3.42
N ALA A 135 -12.02 28.27 2.55
CA ALA A 135 -12.99 28.28 1.44
C ALA A 135 -12.25 28.51 0.12
N PRO A 136 -11.59 27.50 -0.46
CA PRO A 136 -10.85 27.64 -1.70
C PRO A 136 -11.79 27.85 -2.90
N SER A 137 -11.40 28.76 -3.80
CA SER A 137 -12.10 28.98 -5.06
C SER A 137 -11.97 27.80 -6.02
N ALA A 138 -12.83 27.77 -7.04
CA ALA A 138 -12.71 26.78 -8.11
C ALA A 138 -11.37 26.89 -8.86
N ALA A 139 -10.88 28.08 -9.09
CA ALA A 139 -9.56 28.34 -9.69
C ALA A 139 -8.41 27.73 -8.87
N GLN A 140 -8.42 27.94 -7.55
CA GLN A 140 -7.42 27.33 -6.66
C GLN A 140 -7.45 25.80 -6.67
N ARG A 141 -8.65 25.21 -6.74
CA ARG A 141 -8.76 23.74 -6.85
C ARG A 141 -8.27 23.21 -8.19
N ARG A 142 -8.58 23.87 -9.31
CA ARG A 142 -8.04 23.48 -10.62
C ARG A 142 -6.53 23.60 -10.65
N HIS A 143 -6.00 24.72 -10.12
CA HIS A 143 -4.55 24.91 -10.04
C HIS A 143 -3.87 23.81 -9.21
N LEU A 144 -4.36 23.51 -8.01
CA LEU A 144 -3.79 22.45 -7.18
C LEU A 144 -3.92 21.08 -7.85
N ALA A 145 -5.02 20.79 -8.57
CA ALA A 145 -5.18 19.55 -9.33
C ALA A 145 -4.12 19.45 -10.45
N ALA A 146 -3.86 20.54 -11.19
CA ALA A 146 -2.82 20.60 -12.22
C ALA A 146 -1.42 20.37 -11.63
N VAL A 147 -1.12 20.98 -10.49
CA VAL A 147 0.15 20.80 -9.77
C VAL A 147 0.31 19.36 -9.29
N PHE A 148 -0.72 18.73 -8.73
CA PHE A 148 -0.68 17.33 -8.36
C PHE A 148 -0.46 16.40 -9.57
N MET A 149 -1.08 16.71 -10.72
CA MET A 149 -0.84 15.95 -11.96
C MET A 149 0.62 16.05 -12.41
N ALA A 150 1.21 17.25 -12.34
CA ALA A 150 2.62 17.46 -12.68
C ALA A 150 3.56 16.80 -11.67
N GLY A 151 3.16 16.74 -10.40
CA GLY A 151 3.85 16.03 -9.32
C GLY A 151 3.68 14.49 -9.37
N GLY A 152 2.87 13.94 -10.29
CA GLY A 152 2.61 12.49 -10.38
C GLY A 152 1.64 11.97 -9.32
N GLU A 153 0.87 12.83 -8.68
CA GLU A 153 -0.07 12.54 -7.59
C GLU A 153 -1.53 12.50 -8.09
N GLU A 154 -1.82 11.60 -9.03
CA GLU A 154 -3.13 11.56 -9.73
C GLU A 154 -4.31 11.42 -8.77
N ALA A 155 -4.21 10.57 -7.73
CA ALA A 155 -5.31 10.40 -6.78
C ALA A 155 -5.60 11.69 -6.00
N SER A 156 -4.56 12.47 -5.62
CA SER A 156 -4.72 13.80 -5.01
C SER A 156 -5.33 14.81 -5.97
N ALA A 157 -4.95 14.76 -7.25
CA ALA A 157 -5.57 15.59 -8.29
C ALA A 157 -7.07 15.30 -8.42
N VAL A 158 -7.45 14.01 -8.40
CA VAL A 158 -8.85 13.57 -8.43
C VAL A 158 -9.61 14.08 -7.21
N VAL A 159 -9.02 14.11 -6.01
CA VAL A 159 -9.67 14.71 -4.82
C VAL A 159 -10.09 16.16 -5.11
N GLN A 160 -9.18 16.97 -5.65
CA GLN A 160 -9.49 18.38 -5.95
C GLN A 160 -10.52 18.51 -7.08
N TRP A 161 -10.44 17.66 -8.10
CA TRP A 161 -11.40 17.58 -9.20
C TRP A 161 -12.82 17.24 -8.72
N LEU A 162 -12.96 16.24 -7.86
CA LEU A 162 -14.25 15.80 -7.32
C LEU A 162 -14.90 16.88 -6.42
N ARG A 163 -14.11 17.72 -5.78
CA ARG A 163 -14.55 18.82 -4.93
C ARG A 163 -14.95 20.08 -5.71
N LEU A 164 -14.78 20.10 -7.03
CA LEU A 164 -15.30 21.16 -7.89
C LEU A 164 -16.79 20.95 -8.14
N PRO A 165 -17.60 22.05 -8.16
CA PRO A 165 -18.93 21.99 -8.75
C PRO A 165 -18.87 21.50 -10.20
N ALA A 166 -19.88 20.81 -10.67
CA ALA A 166 -19.87 20.21 -12.02
C ALA A 166 -19.56 21.25 -13.13
N ALA A 167 -20.14 22.44 -13.06
CA ALA A 167 -19.89 23.52 -14.00
C ALA A 167 -18.44 24.06 -13.99
N GLU A 168 -17.68 23.84 -12.90
CA GLU A 168 -16.30 24.25 -12.75
C GLU A 168 -15.29 23.15 -13.11
N ARG A 169 -15.74 21.97 -13.47
CA ARG A 169 -14.91 20.86 -13.96
C ARG A 169 -14.55 21.05 -15.43
N ARG A 170 -13.73 22.03 -15.70
CA ARG A 170 -13.34 22.53 -17.03
C ARG A 170 -11.89 22.95 -17.08
N ALA A 171 -11.37 23.25 -18.26
CA ALA A 171 -10.02 23.80 -18.46
C ALA A 171 -9.87 25.17 -17.79
N GLY A 172 -8.64 25.51 -17.45
CA GLY A 172 -8.21 26.73 -16.78
C GLY A 172 -7.25 26.46 -15.62
N ASP A 173 -6.54 27.49 -15.20
CA ASP A 173 -5.68 27.48 -14.00
C ASP A 173 -4.61 26.36 -13.99
N GLY A 174 -4.01 26.07 -15.16
CA GLY A 174 -3.00 25.02 -15.36
C GLY A 174 -3.56 23.68 -15.81
N LEU A 175 -4.89 23.51 -15.91
CA LEU A 175 -5.53 22.38 -16.57
C LEU A 175 -5.84 22.74 -18.02
N ASP A 176 -5.24 22.05 -18.98
CA ASP A 176 -5.67 22.07 -20.38
C ASP A 176 -6.75 21.01 -20.64
N ASP A 177 -7.30 20.97 -21.86
CA ASP A 177 -8.37 20.03 -22.23
C ASP A 177 -7.90 18.56 -22.12
N ALA A 178 -6.61 18.28 -22.37
CA ALA A 178 -6.08 16.92 -22.27
C ALA A 178 -6.03 16.46 -20.81
N LEU A 179 -5.61 17.31 -19.88
CA LEU A 179 -5.61 17.04 -18.44
C LEU A 179 -7.03 16.92 -17.89
N VAL A 180 -7.97 17.75 -18.38
CA VAL A 180 -9.40 17.63 -18.03
C VAL A 180 -9.94 16.26 -18.46
N ALA A 181 -9.70 15.85 -19.70
CA ALA A 181 -10.13 14.54 -20.19
C ALA A 181 -9.51 13.39 -19.39
N ARG A 182 -8.23 13.52 -18.99
CA ARG A 182 -7.55 12.56 -18.12
C ARG A 182 -8.19 12.50 -16.73
N LEU A 183 -8.45 13.64 -16.09
CA LEU A 183 -9.11 13.70 -14.77
C LEU A 183 -10.53 13.11 -14.81
N GLN A 184 -11.30 13.36 -15.86
CA GLN A 184 -12.61 12.75 -16.07
C GLN A 184 -12.51 11.22 -16.13
N LYS A 185 -11.57 10.69 -16.90
CA LYS A 185 -11.31 9.25 -16.98
C LYS A 185 -10.84 8.66 -15.65
N LEU A 186 -9.92 9.34 -14.97
CA LEU A 186 -9.43 8.92 -13.66
C LEU A 186 -10.55 8.89 -12.61
N ALA A 187 -11.42 9.90 -12.57
CA ALA A 187 -12.48 10.04 -11.57
C ALA A 187 -13.49 8.87 -11.53
N ILE A 188 -13.55 8.08 -12.61
CA ILE A 188 -14.38 6.88 -12.71
C ILE A 188 -13.58 5.58 -12.79
N HIS A 189 -12.26 5.66 -12.59
CA HIS A 189 -11.40 4.47 -12.68
C HIS A 189 -11.67 3.52 -11.51
N PRO A 190 -11.90 2.22 -11.76
CA PRO A 190 -12.29 1.27 -10.72
C PRO A 190 -11.07 0.70 -9.98
N ASN A 191 -10.26 1.56 -9.37
CA ASN A 191 -9.19 1.15 -8.46
C ASN A 191 -9.37 1.77 -7.08
N GLU A 192 -8.66 1.26 -6.09
CA GLU A 192 -8.76 1.66 -4.69
C GLU A 192 -8.43 3.14 -4.48
N SER A 193 -7.40 3.62 -5.17
CA SER A 193 -6.92 5.01 -5.02
C SER A 193 -7.97 6.03 -5.44
N VAL A 194 -8.86 5.66 -6.37
CA VAL A 194 -9.93 6.54 -6.84
C VAL A 194 -11.28 6.14 -6.26
N ALA A 195 -11.72 4.89 -6.48
CA ALA A 195 -13.08 4.47 -6.14
C ALA A 195 -13.34 4.42 -4.62
N ILE A 196 -12.29 4.33 -3.81
CA ILE A 196 -12.38 4.39 -2.35
C ILE A 196 -11.71 5.67 -1.85
N ALA A 197 -10.39 5.80 -2.00
CA ALA A 197 -9.62 6.84 -1.32
C ALA A 197 -9.96 8.26 -1.77
N ALA A 198 -9.92 8.56 -3.07
CA ALA A 198 -10.20 9.91 -3.56
C ALA A 198 -11.66 10.32 -3.37
N GLN A 199 -12.62 9.37 -3.57
CA GLN A 199 -14.04 9.62 -3.30
C GLN A 199 -14.26 9.93 -1.81
N LEU A 200 -13.71 9.12 -0.91
CA LEU A 200 -13.82 9.31 0.53
C LEU A 200 -13.14 10.61 0.99
N ALA A 201 -11.92 10.89 0.51
CA ALA A 201 -11.19 12.10 0.78
C ALA A 201 -11.96 13.36 0.34
N ALA A 202 -12.55 13.34 -0.85
CA ALA A 202 -13.36 14.46 -1.35
C ALA A 202 -14.61 14.68 -0.49
N ARG A 203 -15.32 13.60 -0.11
CA ARG A 203 -16.50 13.61 0.76
C ARG A 203 -16.18 14.14 2.16
N LEU A 204 -15.05 13.74 2.74
CA LEU A 204 -14.63 14.17 4.09
C LEU A 204 -13.92 15.53 4.10
N GLY A 205 -13.75 16.16 2.95
CA GLY A 205 -13.15 17.49 2.87
C GLY A 205 -11.63 17.52 2.87
N HIS A 206 -10.96 16.37 2.69
CA HIS A 206 -9.50 16.32 2.64
C HIS A 206 -8.94 17.11 1.45
N LYS A 207 -7.69 17.51 1.58
CA LYS A 207 -6.98 18.24 0.53
C LYS A 207 -6.28 17.32 -0.47
N ARG A 208 -5.82 16.14 0.01
CA ARG A 208 -5.05 15.12 -0.74
C ARG A 208 -5.24 13.72 -0.15
N VAL A 209 -4.73 12.74 -0.85
CA VAL A 209 -4.38 11.40 -0.34
C VAL A 209 -2.86 11.23 -0.40
N TYR A 210 -2.31 10.26 0.34
CA TYR A 210 -0.86 10.06 0.46
C TYR A 210 -0.46 8.77 -0.24
N ALA A 211 0.44 8.86 -1.22
CA ALA A 211 1.06 7.71 -1.84
C ALA A 211 2.08 7.10 -0.88
N MET A 212 1.97 5.80 -0.58
CA MET A 212 2.85 5.16 0.40
C MET A 212 3.64 3.97 -0.13
N ASP A 213 3.34 3.46 -1.33
CA ASP A 213 4.05 2.32 -1.90
C ASP A 213 5.51 2.65 -2.25
N ASP A 214 6.38 1.62 -2.19
CA ASP A 214 7.77 1.74 -2.55
C ASP A 214 8.24 0.58 -3.42
N GLN A 215 8.61 0.87 -4.67
CA GLN A 215 9.11 -0.09 -5.66
C GLN A 215 10.64 -0.08 -5.77
N THR A 216 11.35 0.65 -4.91
CA THR A 216 12.82 0.74 -4.94
C THR A 216 13.51 -0.45 -4.27
N ALA A 217 12.76 -1.35 -3.64
CA ALA A 217 13.27 -2.62 -3.08
C ALA A 217 13.68 -3.61 -4.19
N GLY A 218 13.08 -3.52 -5.39
CA GLY A 218 13.31 -4.43 -6.49
C GLY A 218 14.78 -4.52 -6.89
N ARG A 219 15.24 -5.75 -7.13
CA ARG A 219 16.55 -6.04 -7.71
C ARG A 219 16.36 -7.00 -8.87
N PRO A 220 17.03 -6.76 -10.01
CA PRO A 220 16.94 -7.70 -11.11
C PRO A 220 17.56 -9.05 -10.70
N TYR A 221 16.88 -10.14 -10.99
CA TYR A 221 17.47 -11.47 -10.94
C TYR A 221 18.39 -11.67 -12.13
N ALA A 222 19.51 -12.41 -11.94
CA ALA A 222 20.40 -12.79 -13.03
C ALA A 222 19.66 -13.66 -14.08
N ASP A 223 18.78 -14.54 -13.61
CA ASP A 223 17.85 -15.31 -14.44
C ASP A 223 16.41 -15.07 -13.95
N ARG A 224 15.73 -14.15 -14.62
CA ARG A 224 14.34 -13.75 -14.27
C ARG A 224 13.33 -14.85 -14.60
N LYS A 225 13.57 -15.60 -15.68
CA LYS A 225 12.67 -16.67 -16.10
C LYS A 225 12.69 -17.79 -15.08
N ALA A 226 13.88 -18.27 -14.72
CA ALA A 226 14.03 -19.32 -13.70
C ALA A 226 13.49 -18.88 -12.33
N ALA A 227 13.71 -17.61 -11.93
CA ALA A 227 13.16 -17.08 -10.69
C ALA A 227 11.63 -17.07 -10.71
N GLY A 228 11.01 -16.61 -11.79
CA GLY A 228 9.55 -16.60 -11.95
C GLY A 228 8.96 -18.00 -11.92
N GLU A 229 9.54 -18.95 -12.64
CA GLU A 229 9.09 -20.35 -12.66
C GLU A 229 9.20 -21.01 -11.27
N ALA A 230 10.29 -20.76 -10.54
CA ALA A 230 10.49 -21.29 -9.20
C ALA A 230 9.44 -20.75 -8.20
N ILE A 231 9.15 -19.47 -8.24
CA ILE A 231 8.14 -18.84 -7.38
C ILE A 231 6.73 -19.32 -7.76
N MET A 232 6.39 -19.37 -9.04
CA MET A 232 5.09 -19.88 -9.49
C MET A 232 4.87 -21.33 -9.07
N LYS A 233 5.92 -22.17 -9.13
CA LYS A 233 5.86 -23.56 -8.65
C LYS A 233 5.66 -23.63 -7.14
N ALA A 234 6.26 -22.74 -6.35
CA ALA A 234 6.04 -22.69 -4.90
C ALA A 234 4.59 -22.31 -4.57
N TRP A 235 3.96 -21.42 -5.35
CA TRP A 235 2.57 -21.03 -5.21
C TRP A 235 1.57 -22.10 -5.68
N ASP A 236 2.00 -23.09 -6.44
CA ASP A 236 1.16 -24.24 -6.81
C ASP A 236 1.09 -25.25 -5.65
N ASN A 237 0.32 -24.91 -4.64
CA ASN A 237 0.16 -25.68 -3.41
C ASN A 237 -1.32 -25.85 -3.02
N PRO A 238 -1.65 -26.84 -2.16
CA PRO A 238 -3.05 -27.11 -1.78
C PRO A 238 -3.78 -25.95 -1.11
N ALA A 239 -3.07 -25.12 -0.33
CA ALA A 239 -3.65 -23.95 0.32
C ALA A 239 -4.08 -22.91 -0.71
N ASN A 240 -3.26 -22.67 -1.75
CA ASN A 240 -3.61 -21.80 -2.87
C ASN A 240 -4.79 -22.35 -3.69
N ALA A 241 -4.84 -23.66 -3.93
CA ALA A 241 -5.96 -24.29 -4.63
C ALA A 241 -7.30 -24.14 -3.85
N LYS A 242 -7.25 -24.26 -2.52
CA LYS A 242 -8.40 -23.98 -1.64
C LYS A 242 -8.81 -22.51 -1.74
N ARG A 243 -7.84 -21.58 -1.65
CA ARG A 243 -8.09 -20.16 -1.69
C ARG A 243 -8.73 -19.71 -2.99
N LYS A 244 -8.28 -20.21 -4.15
CA LYS A 244 -8.88 -19.91 -5.45
C LYS A 244 -10.37 -20.24 -5.50
N LYS A 245 -10.77 -21.37 -4.91
CA LYS A 245 -12.20 -21.77 -4.83
C LYS A 245 -13.01 -20.82 -3.94
N GLU A 246 -12.41 -20.35 -2.84
CA GLU A 246 -13.04 -19.38 -1.94
C GLU A 246 -13.20 -18.01 -2.65
N ASP A 247 -12.17 -17.56 -3.37
CA ASP A 247 -12.22 -16.32 -4.16
C ASP A 247 -13.27 -16.40 -5.29
N GLU A 248 -13.38 -17.52 -5.99
CA GLU A 248 -14.43 -17.76 -7.00
C GLU A 248 -15.87 -17.62 -6.43
N ILE A 249 -16.05 -17.99 -5.15
CA ILE A 249 -17.36 -17.82 -4.49
C ILE A 249 -17.61 -16.33 -4.18
N LEU A 250 -16.60 -15.64 -3.68
CA LEU A 250 -16.67 -14.21 -3.37
C LEU A 250 -16.88 -13.36 -4.62
N ASP A 251 -16.23 -13.72 -5.72
CA ASP A 251 -16.30 -13.03 -7.01
C ASP A 251 -17.73 -13.02 -7.62
N ARG A 252 -18.55 -14.03 -7.30
CA ARG A 252 -19.94 -14.06 -7.77
C ARG A 252 -20.84 -13.00 -7.15
N GLY A 253 -20.42 -12.40 -6.03
CA GLY A 253 -21.20 -11.40 -5.31
C GLY A 253 -20.72 -9.96 -5.51
N VAL A 254 -19.66 -9.70 -6.30
CA VAL A 254 -19.03 -8.36 -6.39
C VAL A 254 -19.88 -7.31 -7.09
N ASP A 255 -20.91 -7.71 -7.79
CA ASP A 255 -21.89 -6.81 -8.43
C ASP A 255 -22.93 -6.27 -7.44
N THR A 256 -23.01 -6.83 -6.23
CA THR A 256 -23.92 -6.38 -5.19
C THR A 256 -23.18 -5.67 -4.03
N PRO A 257 -23.82 -4.68 -3.39
CA PRO A 257 -23.24 -4.01 -2.22
C PRO A 257 -22.92 -4.95 -1.07
N GLU A 258 -23.80 -5.90 -0.78
CA GLU A 258 -23.66 -6.88 0.30
C GLU A 258 -22.55 -7.89 0.02
N GLY A 259 -22.46 -8.39 -1.21
CA GLY A 259 -21.45 -9.36 -1.62
C GLY A 259 -20.05 -8.75 -1.61
N LEU A 260 -19.91 -7.51 -2.12
CA LEU A 260 -18.62 -6.80 -2.09
C LEU A 260 -18.19 -6.50 -0.66
N LEU A 261 -19.11 -6.07 0.21
CA LEU A 261 -18.78 -5.87 1.63
C LEU A 261 -18.39 -7.19 2.32
N ALA A 262 -19.07 -8.29 1.99
CA ALA A 262 -18.71 -9.62 2.50
C ALA A 262 -17.30 -10.02 2.06
N MET A 263 -16.93 -9.77 0.81
CA MET A 263 -15.55 -9.96 0.31
C MET A 263 -14.55 -9.16 1.16
N TYR A 264 -14.76 -7.86 1.38
CA TYR A 264 -13.88 -7.05 2.22
C TYR A 264 -13.78 -7.57 3.66
N ARG A 265 -14.86 -8.08 4.23
CA ARG A 265 -14.82 -8.72 5.56
C ARG A 265 -13.92 -9.96 5.58
N VAL A 266 -14.00 -10.80 4.56
CA VAL A 266 -13.12 -11.97 4.43
C VAL A 266 -11.67 -11.54 4.28
N TYR A 267 -11.37 -10.64 3.35
CA TYR A 267 -10.02 -10.17 3.06
C TYR A 267 -9.35 -9.43 4.24
N ASN A 268 -10.15 -8.93 5.18
CA ASN A 268 -9.66 -8.25 6.39
C ASN A 268 -9.74 -9.12 7.65
N SER A 269 -10.04 -10.41 7.52
CA SER A 269 -10.07 -11.34 8.64
C SER A 269 -8.67 -11.85 9.02
N PRO A 270 -8.41 -12.18 10.29
CA PRO A 270 -7.15 -12.81 10.71
C PRO A 270 -6.86 -14.13 9.98
N ALA A 271 -7.91 -14.91 9.66
CA ALA A 271 -7.78 -16.16 8.91
C ALA A 271 -7.22 -15.92 7.50
N HIS A 272 -7.64 -14.84 6.83
CA HIS A 272 -7.13 -14.47 5.53
C HIS A 272 -5.64 -14.08 5.57
N VAL A 273 -5.24 -13.30 6.57
CA VAL A 273 -3.83 -12.91 6.76
C VAL A 273 -2.94 -14.14 6.96
N ALA A 274 -3.37 -15.09 7.81
CA ALA A 274 -2.65 -16.34 8.04
C ALA A 274 -2.55 -17.19 6.77
N ALA A 275 -3.67 -17.37 6.04
CA ALA A 275 -3.70 -18.11 4.79
C ALA A 275 -2.81 -17.48 3.71
N THR A 276 -2.76 -16.15 3.63
CA THR A 276 -1.89 -15.44 2.68
C THR A 276 -0.42 -15.76 2.92
N PHE A 277 0.03 -15.81 4.19
CA PHE A 277 1.40 -16.20 4.51
C PHE A 277 1.67 -17.65 4.07
N GLU A 278 0.78 -18.58 4.40
CA GLU A 278 0.94 -20.00 4.06
C GLU A 278 1.02 -20.21 2.53
N ILE A 279 0.14 -19.55 1.80
CA ILE A 279 0.01 -19.71 0.34
C ILE A 279 1.22 -19.13 -0.40
N ASP A 280 1.72 -17.98 0.03
CA ASP A 280 2.69 -17.16 -0.71
C ASP A 280 4.07 -17.19 -0.04
N PHE A 281 4.26 -16.41 1.01
CA PHE A 281 5.60 -16.13 1.56
C PHE A 281 6.20 -17.37 2.25
N GLY A 282 5.40 -18.12 3.00
CA GLY A 282 5.81 -19.37 3.62
C GLY A 282 6.18 -20.45 2.59
N ALA A 283 5.41 -20.55 1.51
CA ALA A 283 5.72 -21.43 0.39
C ALA A 283 7.00 -21.00 -0.33
N ALA A 284 7.15 -19.72 -0.62
CA ALA A 284 8.33 -19.16 -1.26
C ALA A 284 9.61 -19.32 -0.40
N MET A 285 9.53 -19.19 0.92
CA MET A 285 10.67 -19.45 1.81
C MET A 285 11.22 -20.87 1.70
N ASN A 286 10.35 -21.83 1.40
CA ASN A 286 10.69 -23.26 1.25
C ASN A 286 11.04 -23.65 -0.20
N GLU A 287 11.12 -22.71 -1.11
CA GLU A 287 11.52 -22.95 -2.51
C GLU A 287 12.95 -23.54 -2.57
N PRO A 288 13.15 -24.73 -3.22
CA PRO A 288 14.35 -25.53 -3.03
C PRO A 288 15.50 -25.20 -3.98
N SER A 289 15.39 -24.20 -4.88
CA SER A 289 16.45 -23.91 -5.85
C SER A 289 17.78 -23.58 -5.19
N PRO A 290 18.92 -23.97 -5.79
CA PRO A 290 20.24 -23.58 -5.29
C PRO A 290 20.43 -22.05 -5.25
N GLN A 291 19.75 -21.34 -6.12
CA GLN A 291 19.75 -19.87 -6.21
C GLN A 291 18.90 -19.20 -5.14
N ARG A 292 18.03 -19.97 -4.45
CA ARG A 292 17.16 -19.50 -3.36
C ARG A 292 16.26 -18.33 -3.83
N PHE A 293 15.65 -18.46 -4.99
CA PHE A 293 14.81 -17.41 -5.58
C PHE A 293 13.66 -17.02 -4.69
N GLY A 294 12.99 -17.97 -4.04
CA GLY A 294 11.89 -17.70 -3.12
C GLY A 294 12.32 -16.87 -1.91
N ARG A 295 13.52 -17.12 -1.35
CA ARG A 295 14.05 -16.29 -0.25
C ARG A 295 14.38 -14.87 -0.71
N GLY A 296 14.85 -14.71 -1.95
CA GLY A 296 15.05 -13.39 -2.57
C GLY A 296 13.73 -12.64 -2.75
N TYR A 297 12.67 -13.34 -3.16
CA TYR A 297 11.33 -12.79 -3.26
C TYR A 297 10.78 -12.34 -1.91
N VAL A 298 10.88 -13.16 -0.86
CA VAL A 298 10.45 -12.79 0.50
C VAL A 298 11.23 -11.57 1.00
N GLY A 299 12.55 -11.53 0.80
CA GLY A 299 13.36 -10.37 1.19
C GLY A 299 12.97 -9.07 0.48
N TYR A 300 12.60 -9.14 -0.82
CA TYR A 300 12.02 -8.01 -1.55
C TYR A 300 10.70 -7.56 -0.92
N TRP A 301 9.80 -8.51 -0.65
CA TRP A 301 8.48 -8.25 -0.08
C TRP A 301 8.55 -7.59 1.29
N GLU A 302 9.37 -8.14 2.19
CA GLU A 302 9.57 -7.56 3.53
C GLU A 302 10.16 -6.16 3.45
N THR A 303 11.17 -5.95 2.61
CA THR A 303 11.77 -4.62 2.41
C THR A 303 10.74 -3.61 1.90
N ARG A 304 9.88 -4.01 0.94
CA ARG A 304 8.80 -3.16 0.43
C ARG A 304 7.81 -2.79 1.53
N ASN A 305 7.39 -3.75 2.35
CA ASN A 305 6.46 -3.50 3.47
C ASN A 305 7.08 -2.59 4.55
N LEU A 306 8.36 -2.77 4.88
CA LEU A 306 9.08 -1.88 5.82
C LEU A 306 9.15 -0.44 5.30
N ARG A 307 9.38 -0.24 4.00
CA ARG A 307 9.38 1.08 3.38
C ARG A 307 7.99 1.70 3.36
N MET A 308 6.94 0.93 3.05
CA MET A 308 5.57 1.40 3.18
C MET A 308 5.24 1.79 4.62
N ALA A 309 5.66 1.01 5.61
CA ALA A 309 5.48 1.36 7.02
C ALA A 309 6.21 2.66 7.40
N ALA A 310 7.41 2.90 6.85
CA ALA A 310 8.14 4.16 7.03
C ALA A 310 7.38 5.34 6.38
N ASN A 311 6.89 5.18 5.15
CA ASN A 311 6.10 6.22 4.46
C ASN A 311 4.78 6.52 5.22
N ILE A 312 4.13 5.52 5.78
CA ILE A 312 2.97 5.69 6.66
C ILE A 312 3.36 6.47 7.92
N ARG A 313 4.53 6.15 8.51
CA ARG A 313 5.05 6.84 9.69
C ARG A 313 5.30 8.32 9.42
N ASP A 314 5.81 8.67 8.24
CA ASP A 314 6.04 10.06 7.83
C ASP A 314 4.73 10.85 7.84
N VAL A 315 3.63 10.27 7.32
CA VAL A 315 2.31 10.92 7.32
C VAL A 315 1.83 11.24 8.74
N VAL A 316 1.85 10.27 9.66
CA VAL A 316 1.37 10.49 11.03
C VAL A 316 2.38 11.24 11.91
N GLY A 317 3.66 11.24 11.51
CA GLY A 317 4.73 11.95 12.22
C GLY A 317 4.56 13.47 12.20
N VAL A 318 4.04 14.02 11.09
CA VAL A 318 3.77 15.45 10.95
C VAL A 318 2.36 15.84 11.42
N MET A 319 1.51 14.87 11.72
CA MET A 319 0.14 15.08 12.20
C MET A 319 -0.16 14.21 13.44
N PRO A 320 0.49 14.43 14.58
CA PRO A 320 0.30 13.60 15.77
C PRO A 320 -1.15 13.55 16.23
N GLY A 321 -1.62 12.35 16.63
CA GLY A 321 -2.98 12.11 17.05
C GLY A 321 -3.98 11.92 15.90
N THR A 322 -3.49 11.64 14.70
CA THR A 322 -4.31 11.47 13.49
C THR A 322 -4.92 10.07 13.39
N ARG A 323 -6.16 10.01 12.90
CA ARG A 323 -6.76 8.79 12.37
C ARG A 323 -6.41 8.65 10.89
N LEU A 324 -5.56 7.67 10.59
CA LEU A 324 -5.10 7.38 9.22
C LEU A 324 -5.74 6.09 8.70
N LEU A 325 -6.44 6.18 7.57
CA LEU A 325 -6.86 5.01 6.79
C LEU A 325 -5.77 4.67 5.78
N VAL A 326 -5.26 3.46 5.85
CA VAL A 326 -4.33 2.87 4.88
C VAL A 326 -5.09 1.89 4.00
N ILE A 327 -5.07 2.06 2.68
CA ILE A 327 -5.71 1.17 1.71
C ILE A 327 -4.62 0.51 0.88
N VAL A 328 -4.57 -0.83 0.93
CA VAL A 328 -3.47 -1.62 0.38
C VAL A 328 -3.96 -2.98 -0.08
N GLY A 329 -3.27 -3.62 -1.02
CA GLY A 329 -3.54 -5.03 -1.35
C GLY A 329 -3.51 -5.91 -0.09
N ALA A 330 -4.48 -6.81 0.03
CA ALA A 330 -4.71 -7.57 1.27
C ALA A 330 -3.50 -8.37 1.74
N SER A 331 -2.61 -8.76 0.82
CA SER A 331 -1.36 -9.48 1.15
C SER A 331 -0.36 -8.65 1.97
N HIS A 332 -0.44 -7.32 1.91
CA HIS A 332 0.39 -6.41 2.70
C HIS A 332 -0.13 -6.19 4.13
N LYS A 333 -1.43 -6.40 4.35
CA LYS A 333 -2.12 -6.02 5.60
C LYS A 333 -1.42 -6.56 6.84
N GLY A 334 -1.16 -7.85 6.90
CA GLY A 334 -0.55 -8.48 8.09
C GLY A 334 0.82 -7.93 8.43
N TYR A 335 1.66 -7.72 7.41
CA TYR A 335 2.99 -7.13 7.59
C TYR A 335 2.92 -5.68 8.07
N LEU A 336 2.07 -4.86 7.45
CA LEU A 336 1.91 -3.47 7.84
C LEU A 336 1.36 -3.34 9.27
N GLU A 337 0.34 -4.11 9.65
CA GLU A 337 -0.18 -4.11 11.01
C GLU A 337 0.88 -4.50 12.03
N ALA A 338 1.69 -5.53 11.74
CA ALA A 338 2.78 -5.97 12.61
C ALA A 338 3.84 -4.88 12.78
N TYR A 339 4.30 -4.26 11.69
CA TYR A 339 5.33 -3.21 11.75
C TYR A 339 4.82 -1.93 12.42
N LEU A 340 3.60 -1.50 12.10
CA LEU A 340 2.97 -0.33 12.70
C LEU A 340 2.70 -0.54 14.20
N HIS A 341 2.40 -1.79 14.59
CA HIS A 341 2.23 -2.13 16.01
C HIS A 341 3.51 -1.95 16.82
N GLN A 342 4.70 -1.99 16.24
CA GLN A 342 5.95 -1.69 16.93
C GLN A 342 6.15 -0.20 17.24
N MET A 343 5.42 0.71 16.59
CA MET A 343 5.59 2.15 16.78
C MET A 343 4.97 2.62 18.10
N HIS A 344 5.70 3.44 18.87
CA HIS A 344 5.34 3.80 20.25
C HIS A 344 3.99 4.53 20.38
N ASP A 345 3.69 5.46 19.48
CA ASP A 345 2.51 6.32 19.52
C ASP A 345 1.44 5.92 18.50
N VAL A 346 1.48 4.68 18.02
CA VAL A 346 0.52 4.11 17.06
C VAL A 346 -0.32 3.04 17.73
N ARG A 347 -1.64 3.15 17.54
CA ARG A 347 -2.64 2.12 17.81
C ARG A 347 -3.19 1.61 16.48
N VAL A 348 -2.99 0.34 16.20
CA VAL A 348 -3.61 -0.33 15.05
C VAL A 348 -5.08 -0.61 15.38
N VAL A 349 -5.97 -0.23 14.48
CA VAL A 349 -7.43 -0.37 14.64
C VAL A 349 -7.89 -1.68 14.00
N ASP A 350 -8.75 -2.41 14.70
CA ASP A 350 -9.38 -3.62 14.13
C ASP A 350 -10.32 -3.27 12.98
N THR A 351 -9.85 -3.49 11.76
CA THR A 351 -10.61 -3.25 10.53
C THR A 351 -11.89 -4.08 10.48
N ALA A 352 -11.87 -5.33 11.00
CA ALA A 352 -13.04 -6.19 11.01
C ALA A 352 -14.16 -5.62 11.90
N ALA A 353 -13.80 -4.93 12.98
CA ALA A 353 -14.78 -4.24 13.83
C ALA A 353 -15.47 -3.08 13.10
N VAL A 354 -14.74 -2.34 12.28
CA VAL A 354 -15.29 -1.21 11.50
C VAL A 354 -16.17 -1.70 10.34
N LEU A 355 -15.87 -2.86 9.77
CA LEU A 355 -16.61 -3.44 8.64
C LEU A 355 -17.87 -4.23 9.06
N ARG A 356 -18.15 -4.40 10.33
CA ARG A 356 -19.37 -5.08 10.85
C ARG A 356 -20.70 -4.34 10.57
#